data_87a3ba888a3b32d003774075addae4ec
#
_entry.id   87a3ba888a3b32d003774075addae4ec
#
_cell.length_a   1.000
_cell.length_b   1.000
_cell.length_c   1.000
_cell.angle_alpha   90.00
_cell.angle_beta   90.00
_cell.angle_gamma   90.00
#
_symmetry.space_group_name_H-M   'P 1'
#
loop_
_entity.id
_entity.type
_entity.pdbx_description
1 polymer ?
#
loop_
_entity_poly.entity_id
_entity_poly.type
_entity_poly.pdbx_seq_one_letter_code
_entity_poly.pdbx_strand_id
1 'polypeptide(L)'
;MTALKTEQNIGRITQIIGPVIDVTFSPKKLPNIYNSLEITAKDESGNDVKIVAEVQQLLGDNLVRAVSMSATDGLQRGMTVVDTGAALSVPVGKTILGRIFNVLGDPVDELGPCPADTKLPIHKNAPAFVDLDTNLAIFETGIKVVDLLAPYRRGGKIGLFGGAGVGKTVLIMELINNIAKAHGGVSVFAGVGERTREGNDLYQEMCESNVINTGNLGDSKVALVYGQMNEPPGARMRVGLTALTMAEYFRDVNNQDVLLFVDNIFRFVQAGSEVSALLGRMPSAVGYQPTLSTEMGGLQERITSTKTGSITSIQAVYVPADDLTDPAPATTFAHLDATTVLSRNLAAKGIYPAVDPLDSSSTMLQPWILGNEHYDAAQGVKKMLQRYKELQDIIAILGLDELSEEDRLLVARARKVERFLSQPFFVAEVFTGSPGKYVTLAEAISGFNMILNGELDDLPEQAFYLVGNIDEVVEKAAKL
;
A
#
# COMPACT_ATOMS: atom_id res chain seq x y z
N MET A 1 18.08 -19.06 40.61
CA MET A 1 17.13 -19.79 39.77
C MET A 1 17.87 -20.22 38.51
N THR A 2 18.15 -21.50 38.39
CA THR A 2 18.88 -22.11 37.27
C THR A 2 17.95 -21.98 36.03
N ALA A 3 18.38 -21.23 35.03
CA ALA A 3 17.71 -21.20 33.75
C ALA A 3 17.69 -22.65 33.21
N LEU A 4 16.51 -23.22 33.09
CA LEU A 4 16.28 -24.43 32.33
C LEU A 4 16.78 -24.17 30.91
N LYS A 5 17.91 -24.79 30.51
CA LYS A 5 18.30 -24.91 29.13
C LYS A 5 17.15 -25.65 28.43
N THR A 6 16.31 -24.94 27.72
CA THR A 6 15.32 -25.53 26.83
C THR A 6 16.13 -26.39 25.84
N GLU A 7 15.92 -27.69 25.88
CA GLU A 7 16.52 -28.64 24.93
C GLU A 7 16.09 -28.19 23.53
N GLN A 8 17.02 -27.75 22.71
CA GLN A 8 16.73 -27.30 21.35
C GLN A 8 16.16 -28.51 20.57
N ASN A 9 15.03 -28.29 19.92
CA ASN A 9 14.42 -29.26 19.04
C ASN A 9 15.19 -29.27 17.71
N ILE A 10 15.93 -30.33 17.45
CA ILE A 10 16.85 -30.43 16.33
C ILE A 10 16.33 -31.46 15.32
N GLY A 11 16.21 -31.02 14.06
CA GLY A 11 15.89 -31.83 12.90
C GLY A 11 17.06 -31.94 11.91
N ARG A 12 16.83 -32.68 10.83
CA ARG A 12 17.78 -32.86 9.73
C ARG A 12 17.07 -32.73 8.38
N ILE A 13 17.71 -32.04 7.43
CA ILE A 13 17.21 -31.92 6.06
C ILE A 13 17.22 -33.29 5.38
N THR A 14 16.09 -33.68 4.84
CA THR A 14 15.94 -34.93 4.06
C THR A 14 15.81 -34.67 2.58
N GLN A 15 15.17 -33.56 2.18
CA GLN A 15 14.96 -33.20 0.79
C GLN A 15 14.98 -31.70 0.63
N ILE A 16 15.44 -31.22 -0.54
CA ILE A 16 15.43 -29.81 -0.95
C ILE A 16 14.84 -29.74 -2.34
N ILE A 17 13.80 -28.92 -2.53
CA ILE A 17 13.09 -28.70 -3.79
C ILE A 17 12.99 -27.18 -4.02
N GLY A 18 14.04 -26.59 -4.59
CA GLY A 18 14.12 -25.12 -4.69
C GLY A 18 13.98 -24.48 -3.29
N PRO A 19 13.04 -23.55 -3.09
CA PRO A 19 12.83 -22.89 -1.79
C PRO A 19 12.10 -23.75 -0.75
N VAL A 20 11.67 -24.97 -1.09
CA VAL A 20 10.98 -25.88 -0.19
C VAL A 20 11.96 -26.92 0.34
N ILE A 21 11.96 -27.12 1.65
CA ILE A 21 12.79 -28.11 2.34
C ILE A 21 11.94 -29.06 3.17
N ASP A 22 12.27 -30.32 3.14
CA ASP A 22 11.71 -31.36 4.03
C ASP A 22 12.69 -31.69 5.13
N VAL A 23 12.21 -31.66 6.38
CA VAL A 23 13.03 -31.84 7.57
C VAL A 23 12.43 -32.92 8.46
N THR A 24 13.24 -33.87 8.90
CA THR A 24 12.83 -34.91 9.87
C THR A 24 13.21 -34.47 11.27
N PHE A 25 12.26 -34.60 12.19
CA PHE A 25 12.46 -34.37 13.62
C PHE A 25 12.33 -35.65 14.43
N SER A 26 12.69 -35.59 15.70
CA SER A 26 12.51 -36.73 16.60
C SER A 26 11.01 -37.01 16.83
N PRO A 27 10.61 -38.26 17.01
CA PRO A 27 9.23 -38.61 17.32
C PRO A 27 8.68 -37.81 18.51
N LYS A 28 7.45 -37.33 18.37
CA LYS A 28 6.74 -36.52 19.39
C LYS A 28 7.32 -35.11 19.66
N LYS A 29 8.33 -34.65 18.89
CA LYS A 29 8.93 -33.32 18.98
C LYS A 29 8.80 -32.59 17.62
N LEU A 30 7.64 -32.68 16.97
CA LEU A 30 7.38 -31.92 15.72
C LEU A 30 7.16 -30.46 16.01
N PRO A 31 7.75 -29.54 15.19
CA PRO A 31 7.45 -28.15 15.28
C PRO A 31 5.97 -27.86 14.88
N ASN A 32 5.41 -26.79 15.41
CA ASN A 32 4.09 -26.32 15.01
C ASN A 32 4.15 -25.71 13.60
N ILE A 33 3.00 -25.69 12.93
CA ILE A 33 2.84 -24.94 11.67
C ILE A 33 3.12 -23.45 11.97
N TYR A 34 3.85 -22.79 11.04
CA TYR A 34 4.39 -21.44 11.13
C TYR A 34 5.58 -21.25 12.08
N ASN A 35 6.07 -22.26 12.77
CA ASN A 35 7.34 -22.13 13.47
C ASN A 35 8.47 -21.78 12.48
N SER A 36 9.38 -20.93 12.92
CA SER A 36 10.60 -20.63 12.17
C SER A 36 11.67 -21.68 12.48
N LEU A 37 12.29 -22.19 11.43
CA LEU A 37 13.39 -23.12 11.47
C LEU A 37 14.67 -22.39 11.07
N GLU A 38 15.74 -22.57 11.86
CA GLU A 38 17.03 -21.96 11.58
C GLU A 38 18.03 -23.01 11.09
N ILE A 39 18.72 -22.70 10.00
CA ILE A 39 19.73 -23.53 9.37
C ILE A 39 21.00 -22.72 9.21
N THR A 40 22.13 -23.20 9.70
CA THR A 40 23.43 -22.59 9.44
C THR A 40 24.05 -23.26 8.21
N ALA A 41 24.22 -22.50 7.14
CA ALA A 41 24.88 -22.94 5.92
C ALA A 41 26.17 -22.14 5.70
N LYS A 42 26.99 -22.55 4.75
CA LYS A 42 28.14 -21.77 4.31
C LYS A 42 27.85 -21.19 2.94
N ASP A 43 28.15 -19.91 2.76
CA ASP A 43 28.10 -19.27 1.44
C ASP A 43 29.26 -19.74 0.54
N GLU A 44 29.29 -19.30 -0.70
CA GLU A 44 30.35 -19.59 -1.66
C GLU A 44 31.73 -19.10 -1.19
N SER A 45 31.76 -18.12 -0.31
CA SER A 45 32.98 -17.54 0.29
C SER A 45 33.40 -18.27 1.58
N GLY A 46 32.62 -19.25 2.05
CA GLY A 46 32.88 -20.04 3.26
C GLY A 46 32.43 -19.41 4.57
N ASN A 47 31.71 -18.27 4.52
CA ASN A 47 31.15 -17.64 5.71
C ASN A 47 29.87 -18.35 6.16
N ASP A 48 29.63 -18.35 7.47
CA ASP A 48 28.39 -18.89 8.01
C ASP A 48 27.22 -17.95 7.70
N VAL A 49 26.22 -18.46 6.97
CA VAL A 49 24.98 -17.77 6.65
C VAL A 49 23.82 -18.46 7.35
N LYS A 50 22.99 -17.68 7.99
CA LYS A 50 21.76 -18.15 8.63
C LYS A 50 20.61 -18.12 7.64
N ILE A 51 20.07 -19.29 7.34
CA ILE A 51 18.88 -19.44 6.50
C ILE A 51 17.69 -19.72 7.42
N VAL A 52 16.61 -19.01 7.22
CA VAL A 52 15.36 -19.16 7.97
C VAL A 52 14.28 -19.74 7.06
N ALA A 53 13.60 -20.77 7.54
CA ALA A 53 12.48 -21.38 6.84
C ALA A 53 11.25 -21.45 7.76
N GLU A 54 10.06 -21.38 7.19
CA GLU A 54 8.79 -21.44 7.92
C GLU A 54 8.08 -22.77 7.65
N VAL A 55 7.66 -23.46 8.71
CA VAL A 55 6.92 -24.72 8.61
C VAL A 55 5.55 -24.48 7.99
N GLN A 56 5.25 -25.17 6.88
CA GLN A 56 3.99 -25.05 6.14
C GLN A 56 3.10 -26.28 6.25
N GLN A 57 3.69 -27.46 6.35
CA GLN A 57 2.95 -28.74 6.37
C GLN A 57 3.62 -29.77 7.26
N LEU A 58 2.80 -30.59 7.89
CA LEU A 58 3.21 -31.81 8.56
C LEU A 58 2.87 -33.02 7.66
N LEU A 59 3.87 -33.73 7.19
CA LEU A 59 3.71 -34.79 6.16
C LEU A 59 3.48 -36.20 6.73
N GLY A 60 3.54 -36.36 8.04
CA GLY A 60 3.59 -37.68 8.68
C GLY A 60 5.04 -38.19 8.87
N ASP A 61 5.21 -39.35 9.51
CA ASP A 61 6.51 -39.98 9.73
C ASP A 61 7.60 -39.06 10.29
N ASN A 62 7.21 -38.15 11.17
CA ASN A 62 8.08 -37.11 11.75
C ASN A 62 8.70 -36.13 10.73
N LEU A 63 8.12 -36.03 9.53
CA LEU A 63 8.58 -35.21 8.46
C LEU A 63 7.73 -33.90 8.41
N VAL A 64 8.40 -32.78 8.31
CA VAL A 64 7.77 -31.48 8.12
C VAL A 64 8.27 -30.83 6.82
N ARG A 65 7.41 -30.08 6.16
CA ARG A 65 7.73 -29.31 4.98
C ARG A 65 7.73 -27.84 5.31
N ALA A 66 8.84 -27.18 5.01
CA ALA A 66 9.05 -25.77 5.28
C ALA A 66 9.43 -25.00 4.01
N VAL A 67 9.14 -23.71 3.99
CA VAL A 67 9.48 -22.79 2.90
C VAL A 67 10.55 -21.83 3.38
N SER A 68 11.65 -21.74 2.64
CA SER A 68 12.76 -20.84 2.95
C SER A 68 12.39 -19.38 2.66
N MET A 69 12.84 -18.48 3.55
CA MET A 69 12.75 -17.03 3.39
C MET A 69 13.97 -16.44 2.65
N SER A 70 15.00 -17.26 2.43
CA SER A 70 16.23 -16.89 1.73
C SER A 70 16.54 -17.92 0.65
N ALA A 71 17.51 -17.63 -0.21
CA ALA A 71 18.03 -18.60 -1.17
C ALA A 71 18.51 -19.87 -0.45
N THR A 72 18.28 -21.01 -1.08
CA THR A 72 18.63 -22.33 -0.53
C THR A 72 19.97 -22.87 -1.03
N ASP A 73 20.72 -22.03 -1.74
CA ASP A 73 22.04 -22.37 -2.25
C ASP A 73 22.98 -22.72 -1.10
N GLY A 74 23.75 -23.79 -1.29
CA GLY A 74 24.66 -24.31 -0.25
C GLY A 74 23.99 -25.25 0.79
N LEU A 75 22.66 -25.39 0.79
CA LEU A 75 22.01 -26.40 1.63
C LEU A 75 22.27 -27.81 1.13
N GLN A 76 22.46 -28.72 2.05
CA GLN A 76 22.69 -30.14 1.77
C GLN A 76 21.82 -31.04 2.65
N ARG A 77 21.50 -32.22 2.13
CA ARG A 77 20.82 -33.24 2.92
C ARG A 77 21.67 -33.63 4.14
N GLY A 78 21.01 -33.84 5.26
CA GLY A 78 21.66 -34.19 6.51
C GLY A 78 22.08 -32.99 7.36
N MET A 79 22.03 -31.73 6.84
CA MET A 79 22.32 -30.56 7.64
C MET A 79 21.35 -30.43 8.81
N THR A 80 21.85 -29.85 9.88
CA THR A 80 21.11 -29.63 11.12
C THR A 80 20.18 -28.47 10.99
N VAL A 81 18.95 -28.65 11.46
CA VAL A 81 17.89 -27.63 11.49
C VAL A 81 17.42 -27.45 12.93
N VAL A 82 17.35 -26.25 13.40
CA VAL A 82 16.90 -25.89 14.74
C VAL A 82 15.51 -25.29 14.68
N ASP A 83 14.55 -25.91 15.39
CA ASP A 83 13.24 -25.32 15.61
C ASP A 83 13.35 -24.24 16.70
N THR A 84 12.98 -23.00 16.38
CA THR A 84 13.00 -21.90 17.36
C THR A 84 11.87 -21.99 18.39
N GLY A 85 10.89 -22.85 18.16
CA GLY A 85 9.69 -23.00 19.00
C GLY A 85 8.69 -21.86 18.87
N ALA A 86 8.90 -20.91 17.96
CA ALA A 86 8.05 -19.74 17.75
C ALA A 86 7.93 -19.41 16.27
N ALA A 87 6.89 -18.67 15.92
CA ALA A 87 6.74 -18.09 14.59
C ALA A 87 7.78 -16.99 14.34
N LEU A 88 8.02 -16.69 13.06
CA LEU A 88 8.87 -15.57 12.65
C LEU A 88 8.41 -14.29 13.34
N SER A 89 9.33 -13.63 14.04
CA SER A 89 9.08 -12.43 14.82
C SER A 89 9.99 -11.28 14.36
N VAL A 90 9.42 -10.11 14.22
CA VAL A 90 10.09 -8.92 13.64
C VAL A 90 10.14 -7.78 14.63
N PRO A 91 11.15 -6.89 14.55
CA PRO A 91 11.28 -5.74 15.43
C PRO A 91 10.13 -4.76 15.22
N VAL A 92 9.69 -4.14 16.30
CA VAL A 92 8.63 -3.14 16.30
C VAL A 92 9.00 -1.97 17.20
N GLY A 93 8.35 -0.83 17.04
CA GLY A 93 8.55 0.36 17.87
C GLY A 93 9.13 1.53 17.08
N LYS A 94 9.39 2.63 17.76
CA LYS A 94 9.87 3.88 17.12
C LYS A 94 11.24 3.74 16.45
N THR A 95 12.04 2.79 16.88
CA THR A 95 13.40 2.55 16.37
C THR A 95 13.45 2.01 14.93
N ILE A 96 12.29 1.55 14.39
CA ILE A 96 12.22 1.11 13.01
C ILE A 96 11.99 2.26 12.02
N LEU A 97 11.60 3.44 12.48
CA LEU A 97 11.30 4.58 11.61
C LEU A 97 12.58 5.07 10.90
N GLY A 98 12.44 5.39 9.63
CA GLY A 98 13.55 5.80 8.75
C GLY A 98 14.45 4.67 8.28
N ARG A 99 14.16 3.41 8.64
CA ARG A 99 14.98 2.23 8.35
C ARG A 99 14.33 1.36 7.27
N ILE A 100 15.17 0.55 6.62
CA ILE A 100 14.75 -0.44 5.62
C ILE A 100 15.01 -1.84 6.17
N PHE A 101 13.99 -2.69 6.12
CA PHE A 101 14.04 -4.07 6.62
C PHE A 101 13.74 -5.09 5.53
N ASN A 102 14.26 -6.29 5.71
CA ASN A 102 13.87 -7.48 4.94
C ASN A 102 12.65 -8.18 5.59
N VAL A 103 12.24 -9.32 5.03
CA VAL A 103 11.12 -10.13 5.56
C VAL A 103 11.36 -10.64 6.98
N LEU A 104 12.60 -10.84 7.38
CA LEU A 104 12.99 -11.31 8.72
C LEU A 104 13.03 -10.19 9.75
N GLY A 105 12.87 -8.93 9.32
CA GLY A 105 13.02 -7.75 10.16
C GLY A 105 14.48 -7.38 10.41
N ASP A 106 15.40 -7.88 9.59
CA ASP A 106 16.79 -7.45 9.64
C ASP A 106 16.96 -6.17 8.81
N PRO A 107 17.69 -5.16 9.31
CA PRO A 107 17.95 -3.94 8.55
C PRO A 107 18.89 -4.22 7.37
N VAL A 108 18.54 -3.65 6.20
CA VAL A 108 19.31 -3.81 4.95
C VAL A 108 19.84 -2.48 4.41
N ASP A 109 19.78 -1.43 5.21
CA ASP A 109 20.17 -0.06 4.90
C ASP A 109 21.63 0.28 5.27
N GLU A 110 22.42 -0.71 5.68
CA GLU A 110 23.85 -0.58 6.10
C GLU A 110 24.08 0.39 7.29
N LEU A 111 23.00 0.80 7.97
CA LEU A 111 23.07 1.69 9.14
C LEU A 111 23.29 0.94 10.47
N GLY A 112 23.64 -0.35 10.39
CA GLY A 112 23.86 -1.20 11.55
C GLY A 112 22.58 -1.80 12.15
N PRO A 113 22.71 -2.58 13.22
CA PRO A 113 21.58 -3.28 13.83
C PRO A 113 20.53 -2.31 14.38
N CYS A 114 19.24 -2.68 14.26
CA CYS A 114 18.16 -1.91 14.84
C CYS A 114 18.01 -2.26 16.33
N PRO A 115 18.17 -1.30 17.27
CA PRO A 115 18.04 -1.53 18.69
C PRO A 115 16.55 -1.59 19.10
N ALA A 116 15.85 -2.65 18.69
CA ALA A 116 14.46 -2.85 19.06
C ALA A 116 14.34 -3.71 20.31
N ASP A 117 13.69 -3.19 21.35
CA ASP A 117 13.47 -3.91 22.60
C ASP A 117 12.37 -4.96 22.49
N THR A 118 11.49 -4.85 21.52
CA THR A 118 10.31 -5.71 21.34
C THR A 118 10.27 -6.30 19.94
N LYS A 119 10.00 -7.62 19.87
CA LYS A 119 9.70 -8.33 18.63
C LYS A 119 8.30 -8.93 18.72
N LEU A 120 7.54 -8.86 17.65
CA LEU A 120 6.20 -9.45 17.55
C LEU A 120 6.13 -10.47 16.41
N PRO A 121 5.37 -11.56 16.59
CA PRO A 121 5.19 -12.57 15.56
C PRO A 121 4.36 -12.00 14.39
N ILE A 122 4.74 -12.37 13.15
CA ILE A 122 4.03 -11.94 11.95
C ILE A 122 2.68 -12.65 11.76
N HIS A 123 2.54 -13.85 12.31
CA HIS A 123 1.27 -14.58 12.32
C HIS A 123 0.46 -14.18 13.55
N LYS A 124 -0.61 -13.45 13.30
CA LYS A 124 -1.51 -12.94 14.32
C LYS A 124 -2.93 -13.00 13.79
N ASN A 125 -3.89 -13.25 14.66
CA ASN A 125 -5.29 -13.19 14.30
C ASN A 125 -5.73 -11.73 14.06
N ALA A 126 -6.76 -11.56 13.24
CA ALA A 126 -7.44 -10.28 13.11
C ALA A 126 -7.98 -9.81 14.47
N PRO A 127 -8.14 -8.49 14.69
CA PRO A 127 -8.75 -7.96 15.91
C PRO A 127 -10.11 -8.60 16.19
N ALA A 128 -10.42 -8.82 17.46
CA ALA A 128 -11.72 -9.35 17.84
C ALA A 128 -12.83 -8.34 17.50
N PHE A 129 -14.03 -8.84 17.21
CA PHE A 129 -15.18 -7.99 16.84
C PHE A 129 -15.47 -6.89 17.89
N VAL A 130 -15.26 -7.20 19.17
CA VAL A 130 -15.46 -6.27 20.28
C VAL A 130 -14.46 -5.11 20.33
N ASP A 131 -13.31 -5.27 19.68
CA ASP A 131 -12.25 -4.28 19.65
C ASP A 131 -12.34 -3.36 18.41
N LEU A 132 -13.20 -3.68 17.46
CA LEU A 132 -13.38 -2.89 16.25
C LEU A 132 -14.08 -1.55 16.56
N ASP A 133 -13.62 -0.51 15.87
CA ASP A 133 -14.32 0.76 15.77
C ASP A 133 -15.24 0.71 14.55
N THR A 134 -16.54 0.78 14.79
CA THR A 134 -17.57 0.74 13.74
C THR A 134 -17.95 2.12 13.21
N ASN A 135 -17.42 3.19 13.78
CA ASN A 135 -17.69 4.54 13.31
C ASN A 135 -17.11 4.74 11.91
N LEU A 136 -17.97 5.25 11.01
CA LEU A 136 -17.57 5.60 9.68
C LEU A 136 -17.01 7.03 9.69
N ALA A 137 -15.71 7.15 9.55
CA ALA A 137 -15.03 8.45 9.47
C ALA A 137 -14.21 8.53 8.19
N ILE A 138 -14.16 9.72 7.60
CA ILE A 138 -13.30 10.02 6.46
C ILE A 138 -11.88 10.18 6.96
N PHE A 139 -10.95 9.67 6.16
CA PHE A 139 -9.54 9.95 6.27
C PHE A 139 -9.19 11.07 5.30
N GLU A 140 -9.07 12.31 5.80
CA GLU A 140 -8.70 13.45 4.98
C GLU A 140 -7.25 13.33 4.50
N THR A 141 -7.05 13.34 3.19
CA THR A 141 -5.74 13.24 2.56
C THR A 141 -5.11 14.61 2.27
N GLY A 142 -5.91 15.67 2.24
CA GLY A 142 -5.51 17.01 1.81
C GLY A 142 -5.37 17.15 0.29
N ILE A 143 -5.83 16.15 -0.46
CA ILE A 143 -5.81 16.11 -1.92
C ILE A 143 -7.24 16.27 -2.44
N LYS A 144 -7.54 17.39 -3.09
CA LYS A 144 -8.91 17.78 -3.52
C LYS A 144 -9.66 16.67 -4.24
N VAL A 145 -9.04 16.09 -5.27
CA VAL A 145 -9.69 15.08 -6.11
C VAL A 145 -10.04 13.81 -5.35
N VAL A 146 -9.19 13.41 -4.41
CA VAL A 146 -9.42 12.22 -3.57
C VAL A 146 -10.51 12.51 -2.55
N ASP A 147 -10.34 13.56 -1.75
CA ASP A 147 -11.24 13.85 -0.64
C ASP A 147 -12.66 14.19 -1.11
N LEU A 148 -12.80 14.85 -2.27
CA LEU A 148 -14.12 15.20 -2.81
C LEU A 148 -14.81 14.00 -3.48
N LEU A 149 -14.10 13.28 -4.39
CA LEU A 149 -14.75 12.37 -5.35
C LEU A 149 -14.61 10.88 -5.01
N ALA A 150 -13.58 10.53 -4.27
CA ALA A 150 -13.31 9.17 -3.83
C ALA A 150 -12.74 9.15 -2.40
N PRO A 151 -13.48 9.69 -1.41
CA PRO A 151 -12.99 9.87 -0.04
C PRO A 151 -12.60 8.54 0.59
N TYR A 152 -11.46 8.53 1.27
CA TYR A 152 -10.94 7.35 1.92
C TYR A 152 -11.61 7.15 3.28
N ARG A 153 -11.90 5.88 3.59
CA ARG A 153 -12.38 5.50 4.91
C ARG A 153 -11.20 5.36 5.86
N ARG A 154 -11.29 5.93 7.05
CA ARG A 154 -10.33 5.68 8.14
C ARG A 154 -10.38 4.21 8.53
N GLY A 155 -9.22 3.53 8.49
CA GLY A 155 -9.15 2.09 8.67
C GLY A 155 -9.66 1.28 7.48
N GLY A 156 -9.86 1.93 6.33
CA GLY A 156 -10.29 1.30 5.08
C GLY A 156 -9.13 0.81 4.23
N LYS A 157 -9.50 0.14 3.16
CA LYS A 157 -8.59 -0.46 2.18
C LYS A 157 -8.82 0.18 0.83
N ILE A 158 -7.80 0.82 0.30
CA ILE A 158 -7.85 1.59 -0.95
C ILE A 158 -7.01 0.87 -2.01
N GLY A 159 -7.61 0.58 -3.15
CA GLY A 159 -6.90 0.10 -4.32
C GLY A 159 -6.39 1.26 -5.16
N LEU A 160 -5.08 1.29 -5.44
CA LEU A 160 -4.46 2.27 -6.32
C LEU A 160 -4.12 1.61 -7.65
N PHE A 161 -4.79 2.07 -8.70
CA PHE A 161 -4.65 1.57 -10.06
C PHE A 161 -3.94 2.59 -10.93
N GLY A 162 -3.00 2.15 -11.74
CA GLY A 162 -2.32 3.03 -12.68
C GLY A 162 -1.13 2.37 -13.34
N GLY A 163 -0.92 2.70 -14.60
CA GLY A 163 0.24 2.26 -15.36
C GLY A 163 1.53 2.94 -14.91
N ALA A 164 2.62 2.64 -15.59
CA ALA A 164 3.90 3.33 -15.35
C ALA A 164 3.83 4.80 -15.79
N GLY A 165 4.49 5.69 -15.05
CA GLY A 165 4.67 7.09 -15.40
C GLY A 165 3.46 8.01 -15.16
N VAL A 166 2.45 7.56 -14.41
CA VAL A 166 1.26 8.39 -14.08
C VAL A 166 1.36 9.11 -12.74
N GLY A 167 2.50 9.03 -12.05
CA GLY A 167 2.73 9.71 -10.77
C GLY A 167 2.30 8.91 -9.54
N LYS A 168 2.22 7.57 -9.61
CA LYS A 168 1.86 6.70 -8.48
C LYS A 168 2.77 6.94 -7.27
N THR A 169 4.08 6.90 -7.47
CA THR A 169 5.09 7.11 -6.41
C THR A 169 4.96 8.48 -5.75
N VAL A 170 4.80 9.53 -6.55
CA VAL A 170 4.64 10.91 -6.06
C VAL A 170 3.37 11.06 -5.22
N LEU A 171 2.27 10.42 -5.64
CA LEU A 171 1.02 10.39 -4.86
C LEU A 171 1.20 9.68 -3.52
N ILE A 172 1.89 8.54 -3.50
CA ILE A 172 2.20 7.80 -2.27
C ILE A 172 3.04 8.66 -1.31
N MET A 173 4.10 9.28 -1.80
CA MET A 173 4.95 10.16 -0.99
C MET A 173 4.18 11.36 -0.44
N GLU A 174 3.29 11.97 -1.22
CA GLU A 174 2.46 13.08 -0.75
C GLU A 174 1.50 12.63 0.35
N LEU A 175 0.89 11.46 0.23
CA LEU A 175 0.04 10.89 1.27
C LEU A 175 0.81 10.62 2.57
N ILE A 176 2.03 10.09 2.48
CA ILE A 176 2.91 9.89 3.65
C ILE A 176 3.22 11.23 4.32
N ASN A 177 3.60 12.24 3.52
CA ASN A 177 3.91 13.56 4.02
C ASN A 177 2.70 14.23 4.70
N ASN A 178 1.54 14.13 4.08
CA ASN A 178 0.32 14.76 4.57
C ASN A 178 -0.18 14.11 5.86
N ILE A 179 -0.14 12.78 5.98
CA ILE A 179 -0.51 12.13 7.24
C ILE A 179 0.44 12.49 8.38
N ALA A 180 1.72 12.58 8.07
CA ALA A 180 2.71 12.96 9.09
C ALA A 180 2.49 14.39 9.59
N LYS A 181 2.16 15.32 8.69
CA LYS A 181 1.96 16.74 9.02
C LYS A 181 0.60 17.03 9.64
N ALA A 182 -0.47 16.50 9.04
CA ALA A 182 -1.84 16.83 9.46
C ALA A 182 -2.34 15.98 10.62
N HIS A 183 -1.98 14.70 10.67
CA HIS A 183 -2.51 13.74 11.66
C HIS A 183 -1.46 13.28 12.69
N GLY A 184 -0.18 13.64 12.53
CA GLY A 184 0.89 13.16 13.40
C GLY A 184 1.09 11.64 13.36
N GLY A 185 0.54 10.98 12.35
CA GLY A 185 0.59 9.53 12.14
C GLY A 185 1.93 9.06 11.58
N VAL A 186 2.09 7.77 11.51
CA VAL A 186 3.25 7.09 10.91
C VAL A 186 2.80 6.25 9.73
N SER A 187 3.75 5.94 8.87
CA SER A 187 3.50 5.10 7.69
C SER A 187 4.44 3.89 7.68
N VAL A 188 3.96 2.80 7.12
CA VAL A 188 4.79 1.63 6.82
C VAL A 188 4.61 1.28 5.35
N PHE A 189 5.70 1.13 4.64
CA PHE A 189 5.70 0.78 3.22
C PHE A 189 6.18 -0.67 3.04
N ALA A 190 5.36 -1.49 2.41
CA ALA A 190 5.65 -2.86 2.05
C ALA A 190 5.93 -2.97 0.55
N GLY A 191 7.19 -3.13 0.18
CA GLY A 191 7.60 -3.44 -1.20
C GLY A 191 7.52 -4.94 -1.44
N VAL A 192 6.49 -5.40 -2.13
CA VAL A 192 6.20 -6.81 -2.36
C VAL A 192 6.47 -7.18 -3.81
N GLY A 193 7.57 -7.86 -4.06
CA GLY A 193 7.92 -8.38 -5.39
C GLY A 193 8.16 -7.30 -6.46
N GLU A 194 8.49 -6.08 -6.07
CA GLU A 194 8.82 -5.00 -6.97
C GLU A 194 10.33 -4.98 -7.33
N ARG A 195 10.70 -4.16 -8.28
CA ARG A 195 12.09 -4.06 -8.72
C ARG A 195 12.95 -3.38 -7.66
N THR A 196 14.12 -3.93 -7.37
CA THR A 196 15.07 -3.37 -6.40
C THR A 196 15.44 -1.93 -6.72
N ARG A 197 15.60 -1.59 -8.01
CA ARG A 197 15.89 -0.22 -8.44
C ARG A 197 14.77 0.75 -8.04
N GLU A 198 13.51 0.39 -8.29
CA GLU A 198 12.36 1.24 -7.94
C GLU A 198 12.23 1.44 -6.42
N GLY A 199 12.55 0.40 -5.63
CA GLY A 199 12.60 0.50 -4.18
C GLY A 199 13.71 1.44 -3.68
N ASN A 200 14.89 1.42 -4.33
CA ASN A 200 15.97 2.32 -4.00
C ASN A 200 15.67 3.77 -4.44
N ASP A 201 15.11 3.95 -5.64
CA ASP A 201 14.70 5.26 -6.14
C ASP A 201 13.67 5.89 -5.17
N LEU A 202 12.67 5.12 -4.72
CA LEU A 202 11.68 5.56 -3.73
C LEU A 202 12.33 6.00 -2.40
N TYR A 203 13.29 5.23 -1.90
CA TYR A 203 14.00 5.58 -0.67
C TYR A 203 14.78 6.90 -0.82
N GLN A 204 15.47 7.10 -1.94
CA GLN A 204 16.20 8.33 -2.22
C GLN A 204 15.26 9.53 -2.34
N GLU A 205 14.15 9.39 -3.07
CA GLU A 205 13.12 10.42 -3.18
C GLU A 205 12.51 10.79 -1.82
N MET A 206 12.31 9.82 -0.93
CA MET A 206 11.85 10.07 0.45
C MET A 206 12.89 10.82 1.29
N CYS A 207 14.17 10.58 1.08
CA CYS A 207 15.26 11.33 1.72
C CYS A 207 15.32 12.76 1.18
N GLU A 208 15.25 12.97 -0.14
CA GLU A 208 15.29 14.28 -0.78
C GLU A 208 14.08 15.16 -0.40
N SER A 209 12.90 14.55 -0.31
CA SER A 209 11.67 15.23 0.13
C SER A 209 11.55 15.40 1.65
N ASN A 210 12.55 14.97 2.42
CA ASN A 210 12.60 15.06 3.87
C ASN A 210 11.50 14.27 4.62
N VAL A 211 10.91 13.29 3.97
CA VAL A 211 10.00 12.30 4.60
C VAL A 211 10.81 11.36 5.50
N ILE A 212 12.02 10.99 5.06
CA ILE A 212 13.03 10.32 5.87
C ILE A 212 14.10 11.34 6.23
N ASN A 213 14.26 11.58 7.51
CA ASN A 213 15.28 12.50 8.01
C ASN A 213 16.60 11.75 8.23
N THR A 214 17.53 11.92 7.31
CA THR A 214 18.85 11.25 7.37
C THR A 214 19.73 11.79 8.51
N GLY A 215 19.49 13.00 9.00
CA GLY A 215 20.22 13.59 10.14
C GLY A 215 19.77 13.06 11.50
N ASN A 216 18.49 12.74 11.62
CA ASN A 216 17.90 12.13 12.82
C ASN A 216 16.79 11.17 12.41
N LEU A 217 17.11 9.88 12.28
CA LEU A 217 16.16 8.85 11.86
C LEU A 217 14.91 8.77 12.75
N GLY A 218 15.03 9.12 14.04
CA GLY A 218 13.90 9.12 14.97
C GLY A 218 12.79 10.11 14.64
N ASP A 219 13.06 11.13 13.84
CA ASP A 219 12.09 12.11 13.36
C ASP A 219 11.39 11.67 12.07
N SER A 220 11.87 10.62 11.44
CA SER A 220 11.26 10.03 10.26
C SER A 220 9.87 9.47 10.58
N LYS A 221 8.98 9.49 9.59
CA LYS A 221 7.58 9.09 9.77
C LYS A 221 7.20 7.83 8.99
N VAL A 222 8.17 7.18 8.38
CA VAL A 222 7.97 5.98 7.55
C VAL A 222 9.00 4.91 7.90
N ALA A 223 8.57 3.64 7.90
CA ALA A 223 9.43 2.46 7.89
C ALA A 223 9.23 1.71 6.57
N LEU A 224 10.31 1.19 6.00
CA LEU A 224 10.30 0.47 4.74
C LEU A 224 10.58 -1.01 4.98
N VAL A 225 9.80 -1.89 4.36
CA VAL A 225 9.98 -3.34 4.42
C VAL A 225 9.99 -3.89 3.00
N TYR A 226 11.09 -4.46 2.57
CA TYR A 226 11.26 -4.92 1.20
C TYR A 226 11.39 -6.45 1.11
N GLY A 227 10.58 -7.05 0.22
CA GLY A 227 10.74 -8.39 -0.30
C GLY A 227 10.69 -8.31 -1.82
N GLN A 228 11.83 -7.96 -2.41
CA GLN A 228 11.93 -7.57 -3.81
C GLN A 228 11.79 -8.77 -4.77
N MET A 229 11.76 -8.48 -6.07
CA MET A 229 11.53 -9.45 -7.14
C MET A 229 12.58 -10.57 -7.18
N ASN A 230 13.79 -10.30 -6.73
CA ASN A 230 14.90 -11.26 -6.66
C ASN A 230 14.83 -12.19 -5.43
N GLU A 231 13.99 -11.87 -4.45
CA GLU A 231 13.78 -12.67 -3.26
C GLU A 231 13.00 -13.95 -3.56
N PRO A 232 13.20 -15.05 -2.82
CA PRO A 232 12.44 -16.26 -2.99
C PRO A 232 10.95 -16.06 -2.68
N PRO A 233 10.06 -16.94 -3.20
CA PRO A 233 8.61 -16.76 -3.04
C PRO A 233 8.16 -16.77 -1.57
N GLY A 234 8.87 -17.48 -0.67
CA GLY A 234 8.61 -17.44 0.77
C GLY A 234 8.72 -16.03 1.34
N ALA A 235 9.78 -15.30 1.01
CA ALA A 235 10.00 -13.93 1.43
C ALA A 235 8.92 -13.00 0.87
N ARG A 236 8.66 -13.05 -0.44
CA ARG A 236 7.64 -12.22 -1.10
C ARG A 236 6.23 -12.46 -0.54
N MET A 237 5.91 -13.67 -0.12
CA MET A 237 4.63 -14.02 0.48
C MET A 237 4.50 -13.50 1.92
N ARG A 238 5.58 -13.29 2.65
CA ARG A 238 5.56 -12.92 4.08
C ARG A 238 5.89 -11.46 4.36
N VAL A 239 6.54 -10.76 3.43
CA VAL A 239 6.96 -9.36 3.63
C VAL A 239 5.78 -8.43 3.95
N GLY A 240 4.61 -8.65 3.34
CA GLY A 240 3.38 -7.90 3.65
C GLY A 240 2.92 -8.10 5.09
N LEU A 241 3.05 -9.32 5.63
CA LEU A 241 2.74 -9.62 7.03
C LEU A 241 3.73 -8.96 8.00
N THR A 242 5.01 -8.92 7.62
CA THR A 242 6.05 -8.21 8.38
C THR A 242 5.72 -6.73 8.51
N ALA A 243 5.43 -6.07 7.40
CA ALA A 243 5.04 -4.66 7.37
C ALA A 243 3.76 -4.40 8.17
N LEU A 244 2.75 -5.26 8.01
CA LEU A 244 1.50 -5.15 8.76
C LEU A 244 1.71 -5.30 10.27
N THR A 245 2.58 -6.23 10.70
CA THR A 245 2.92 -6.40 12.12
C THR A 245 3.58 -5.15 12.70
N MET A 246 4.47 -4.50 11.95
CA MET A 246 5.06 -3.23 12.33
C MET A 246 4.00 -2.11 12.45
N ALA A 247 3.06 -2.06 11.50
CA ALA A 247 1.96 -1.09 11.52
C ALA A 247 1.00 -1.32 12.71
N GLU A 248 0.68 -2.58 13.02
CA GLU A 248 -0.18 -2.94 14.14
C GLU A 248 0.36 -2.48 15.50
N TYR A 249 1.68 -2.49 15.68
CA TYR A 249 2.29 -1.99 16.92
C TYR A 249 1.96 -0.51 17.15
N PHE A 250 2.06 0.31 16.11
CA PHE A 250 1.72 1.74 16.22
C PHE A 250 0.23 1.97 16.48
N ARG A 251 -0.65 1.16 15.85
CA ARG A 251 -2.09 1.22 16.09
C ARG A 251 -2.44 0.80 17.52
N ASP A 252 -1.94 -0.37 17.97
CA ASP A 252 -2.43 -1.04 19.18
C ASP A 252 -1.72 -0.54 20.45
N VAL A 253 -0.45 -0.15 20.36
CA VAL A 253 0.38 0.27 21.51
C VAL A 253 0.51 1.78 21.58
N ASN A 254 0.74 2.43 20.45
CA ASN A 254 0.94 3.88 20.41
C ASN A 254 -0.38 4.64 20.19
N ASN A 255 -1.48 3.97 19.96
CA ASN A 255 -2.81 4.56 19.69
C ASN A 255 -2.78 5.59 18.55
N GLN A 256 -2.10 5.26 17.46
CA GLN A 256 -1.91 6.13 16.32
C GLN A 256 -2.72 5.67 15.09
N ASP A 257 -2.97 6.62 14.22
CA ASP A 257 -3.43 6.32 12.86
C ASP A 257 -2.21 6.02 11.98
N VAL A 258 -2.25 4.89 11.32
CA VAL A 258 -1.15 4.35 10.52
C VAL A 258 -1.59 4.23 9.07
N LEU A 259 -0.74 4.67 8.15
CA LEU A 259 -0.86 4.31 6.73
C LEU A 259 0.01 3.08 6.43
N LEU A 260 -0.61 2.09 5.81
CA LEU A 260 0.09 0.93 5.29
C LEU A 260 0.04 0.94 3.76
N PHE A 261 1.19 1.12 3.15
CA PHE A 261 1.32 1.00 1.69
C PHE A 261 1.78 -0.41 1.33
N VAL A 262 1.15 -1.00 0.31
CA VAL A 262 1.52 -2.30 -0.23
C VAL A 262 1.72 -2.17 -1.73
N ASP A 263 2.95 -2.27 -2.18
CA ASP A 263 3.28 -2.24 -3.60
C ASP A 263 4.08 -3.50 -3.95
N ASN A 264 3.53 -4.52 -4.54
CA ASN A 264 2.22 -4.66 -5.16
C ASN A 264 1.46 -5.85 -4.54
N ILE A 265 0.18 -5.70 -4.23
CA ILE A 265 -0.62 -6.77 -3.61
C ILE A 265 -0.76 -8.00 -4.53
N PHE A 266 -0.76 -7.82 -5.86
CA PHE A 266 -0.77 -8.93 -6.81
C PHE A 266 0.45 -9.85 -6.64
N ARG A 267 1.62 -9.30 -6.31
CA ARG A 267 2.85 -10.08 -6.12
C ARG A 267 2.78 -10.98 -4.88
N PHE A 268 2.03 -10.55 -3.85
CA PHE A 268 1.70 -11.39 -2.70
C PHE A 268 0.93 -12.65 -3.16
N VAL A 269 -0.09 -12.48 -3.97
CA VAL A 269 -0.87 -13.60 -4.54
C VAL A 269 -0.02 -14.49 -5.41
N GLN A 270 0.79 -13.91 -6.29
CA GLN A 270 1.70 -14.65 -7.16
C GLN A 270 2.70 -15.51 -6.37
N ALA A 271 3.34 -14.95 -5.34
CA ALA A 271 4.24 -15.69 -4.48
C ALA A 271 3.52 -16.85 -3.75
N GLY A 272 2.28 -16.63 -3.30
CA GLY A 272 1.43 -17.66 -2.73
C GLY A 272 1.13 -18.80 -3.71
N SER A 273 0.90 -18.50 -4.99
CA SER A 273 0.68 -19.53 -6.01
C SER A 273 1.95 -20.34 -6.30
N GLU A 274 3.11 -19.70 -6.37
CA GLU A 274 4.41 -20.35 -6.54
C GLU A 274 4.69 -21.32 -5.38
N VAL A 275 4.49 -20.86 -4.14
CA VAL A 275 4.66 -21.71 -2.93
C VAL A 275 3.66 -22.87 -2.95
N SER A 276 2.40 -22.62 -3.27
CA SER A 276 1.36 -23.67 -3.31
C SER A 276 1.67 -24.77 -4.32
N ALA A 277 2.19 -24.41 -5.49
CA ALA A 277 2.63 -25.35 -6.50
C ALA A 277 3.78 -26.24 -6.00
N LEU A 278 4.77 -25.65 -5.35
CA LEU A 278 5.92 -26.36 -4.77
C LEU A 278 5.52 -27.24 -3.59
N LEU A 279 4.47 -26.87 -2.84
CA LEU A 279 3.91 -27.70 -1.78
C LEU A 279 3.07 -28.88 -2.32
N GLY A 280 2.88 -28.98 -3.64
CA GLY A 280 2.12 -30.06 -4.28
C GLY A 280 0.60 -29.94 -4.10
N ARG A 281 0.08 -28.75 -3.81
CA ARG A 281 -1.36 -28.50 -3.73
C ARG A 281 -1.96 -28.45 -5.14
N MET A 282 -3.16 -29.04 -5.31
CA MET A 282 -3.88 -28.97 -6.58
C MET A 282 -4.28 -27.53 -6.88
N PRO A 283 -3.92 -26.97 -8.05
CA PRO A 283 -4.27 -25.59 -8.40
C PRO A 283 -5.77 -25.42 -8.60
N SER A 284 -6.26 -24.23 -8.31
CA SER A 284 -7.62 -23.77 -8.62
C SER A 284 -7.68 -23.14 -10.02
N ALA A 285 -8.73 -22.34 -10.29
CA ALA A 285 -8.90 -21.65 -11.56
C ALA A 285 -7.66 -20.81 -11.91
N VAL A 286 -7.28 -20.82 -13.20
CA VAL A 286 -6.15 -20.06 -13.78
C VAL A 286 -4.78 -20.39 -13.14
N GLY A 287 -4.67 -21.49 -12.39
CA GLY A 287 -3.42 -21.93 -11.76
C GLY A 287 -3.14 -21.32 -10.37
N TYR A 288 -4.08 -20.56 -9.81
CA TYR A 288 -3.93 -19.99 -8.47
C TYR A 288 -4.07 -21.04 -7.36
N GLN A 289 -3.58 -20.70 -6.17
CA GLN A 289 -3.71 -21.57 -4.99
C GLN A 289 -5.18 -21.73 -4.55
N PRO A 290 -5.58 -22.89 -4.06
CA PRO A 290 -6.93 -23.11 -3.54
C PRO A 290 -7.23 -22.29 -2.28
N THR A 291 -6.19 -21.83 -1.59
CA THR A 291 -6.23 -21.03 -0.36
C THR A 291 -6.21 -19.52 -0.60
N LEU A 292 -6.33 -19.06 -1.86
CA LEU A 292 -6.21 -17.65 -2.25
C LEU A 292 -7.07 -16.72 -1.39
N SER A 293 -8.36 -16.99 -1.30
CA SER A 293 -9.31 -16.16 -0.53
C SER A 293 -8.99 -16.15 0.97
N THR A 294 -8.56 -17.28 1.51
CA THR A 294 -8.20 -17.38 2.94
C THR A 294 -6.91 -16.63 3.25
N GLU A 295 -5.91 -16.74 2.39
CA GLU A 295 -4.62 -16.04 2.56
C GLU A 295 -4.80 -14.52 2.42
N MET A 296 -5.55 -14.08 1.41
CA MET A 296 -5.91 -12.68 1.20
C MET A 296 -6.75 -12.16 2.38
N GLY A 297 -7.77 -12.89 2.80
CA GLY A 297 -8.60 -12.54 3.96
C GLY A 297 -7.78 -12.43 5.24
N GLY A 298 -6.84 -13.36 5.48
CA GLY A 298 -5.95 -13.33 6.63
C GLY A 298 -5.06 -12.07 6.71
N LEU A 299 -4.66 -11.52 5.57
CA LEU A 299 -3.96 -10.24 5.49
C LEU A 299 -4.94 -9.05 5.66
N GLN A 300 -6.01 -9.05 4.87
CA GLN A 300 -6.91 -7.90 4.75
C GLN A 300 -7.75 -7.63 6.01
N GLU A 301 -8.19 -8.66 6.73
CA GLU A 301 -9.01 -8.49 7.93
C GLU A 301 -8.23 -7.93 9.15
N ARG A 302 -6.90 -7.98 9.13
CA ARG A 302 -6.05 -7.33 10.12
C ARG A 302 -5.95 -5.81 9.92
N ILE A 303 -6.21 -5.36 8.69
CA ILE A 303 -6.19 -3.95 8.29
C ILE A 303 -7.56 -3.35 8.61
N THR A 304 -7.67 -2.67 9.74
CA THR A 304 -8.94 -2.13 10.23
C THR A 304 -8.74 -1.06 11.29
N SER A 305 -9.81 -0.32 11.60
CA SER A 305 -9.89 0.55 12.77
C SER A 305 -10.23 -0.26 14.01
N THR A 306 -9.52 0.04 15.10
CA THR A 306 -9.81 -0.46 16.44
C THR A 306 -10.12 0.71 17.37
N LYS A 307 -10.57 0.43 18.58
CA LYS A 307 -10.81 1.46 19.61
C LYS A 307 -9.55 2.23 20.01
N THR A 308 -8.36 1.70 19.72
CA THR A 308 -7.08 2.31 20.04
C THR A 308 -6.51 3.16 18.92
N GLY A 309 -6.72 2.78 17.66
CA GLY A 309 -6.20 3.47 16.49
C GLY A 309 -6.67 2.85 15.19
N SER A 310 -6.14 3.29 14.06
CA SER A 310 -6.54 2.75 12.77
C SER A 310 -5.33 2.40 11.89
N ILE A 311 -5.51 1.40 11.01
CA ILE A 311 -4.62 1.16 9.88
C ILE A 311 -5.44 1.38 8.62
N THR A 312 -5.10 2.40 7.86
CA THR A 312 -5.65 2.64 6.53
C THR A 312 -4.63 2.13 5.51
N SER A 313 -5.04 1.26 4.59
CA SER A 313 -4.10 0.73 3.60
C SER A 313 -4.35 1.28 2.21
N ILE A 314 -3.24 1.57 1.52
CA ILE A 314 -3.23 1.92 0.10
C ILE A 314 -2.43 0.84 -0.62
N GLN A 315 -3.12 0.09 -1.45
CA GLN A 315 -2.59 -1.10 -2.09
C GLN A 315 -2.50 -0.88 -3.59
N ALA A 316 -1.29 -0.88 -4.13
CA ALA A 316 -1.12 -0.90 -5.57
C ALA A 316 -1.60 -2.26 -6.11
N VAL A 317 -2.49 -2.22 -7.08
CA VAL A 317 -3.06 -3.41 -7.70
C VAL A 317 -2.62 -3.46 -9.15
N TYR A 318 -1.94 -4.54 -9.52
CA TYR A 318 -1.67 -4.87 -10.89
C TYR A 318 -2.76 -5.80 -11.41
N VAL A 319 -3.30 -5.48 -12.57
CA VAL A 319 -4.32 -6.28 -13.23
C VAL A 319 -3.69 -6.97 -14.44
N PRO A 320 -3.48 -8.30 -14.40
CA PRO A 320 -2.90 -9.02 -15.53
C PRO A 320 -3.74 -8.87 -16.79
N ALA A 321 -3.10 -8.46 -17.89
CA ALA A 321 -3.75 -8.28 -19.20
C ALA A 321 -4.99 -7.35 -19.19
N ASP A 322 -5.09 -6.46 -18.19
CA ASP A 322 -6.25 -5.60 -17.95
C ASP A 322 -7.57 -6.37 -17.73
N ASP A 323 -7.48 -7.65 -17.32
CA ASP A 323 -8.62 -8.53 -17.07
C ASP A 323 -9.03 -8.47 -15.58
N LEU A 324 -10.08 -7.72 -15.30
CA LEU A 324 -10.66 -7.59 -13.96
C LEU A 324 -11.36 -8.87 -13.48
N THR A 325 -11.59 -9.84 -14.33
CA THR A 325 -12.22 -11.13 -13.99
C THR A 325 -11.20 -12.17 -13.51
N ASP A 326 -9.90 -11.88 -13.63
CA ASP A 326 -8.86 -12.74 -13.06
C ASP A 326 -9.06 -12.92 -11.54
N PRO A 327 -8.91 -14.15 -11.00
CA PRO A 327 -9.16 -14.43 -9.59
C PRO A 327 -8.38 -13.57 -8.59
N ALA A 328 -7.16 -13.15 -8.92
CA ALA A 328 -6.34 -12.35 -8.01
C ALA A 328 -6.88 -10.91 -7.84
N PRO A 329 -7.08 -10.09 -8.89
CA PRO A 329 -7.74 -8.81 -8.75
C PRO A 329 -9.17 -8.96 -8.20
N ALA A 330 -9.96 -9.90 -8.68
CA ALA A 330 -11.34 -10.09 -8.23
C ALA A 330 -11.42 -10.33 -6.71
N THR A 331 -10.54 -11.17 -6.15
CA THR A 331 -10.48 -11.41 -4.71
C THR A 331 -10.01 -10.15 -3.96
N THR A 332 -9.07 -9.41 -4.50
CA THR A 332 -8.59 -8.15 -3.90
C THR A 332 -9.71 -7.10 -3.88
N PHE A 333 -10.42 -6.91 -4.99
CA PHE A 333 -11.52 -5.95 -5.08
C PHE A 333 -12.62 -6.17 -4.06
N ALA A 334 -12.91 -7.43 -3.71
CA ALA A 334 -13.93 -7.76 -2.71
C ALA A 334 -13.63 -7.17 -1.32
N HIS A 335 -12.37 -6.81 -1.04
CA HIS A 335 -11.95 -6.24 0.23
C HIS A 335 -11.79 -4.71 0.20
N LEU A 336 -11.84 -4.08 -0.98
CA LEU A 336 -11.56 -2.65 -1.10
C LEU A 336 -12.77 -1.79 -0.74
N ASP A 337 -12.53 -0.72 0.03
CA ASP A 337 -13.51 0.31 0.37
C ASP A 337 -13.53 1.45 -0.66
N ALA A 338 -12.40 1.71 -1.31
CA ALA A 338 -12.27 2.72 -2.35
C ALA A 338 -11.29 2.30 -3.43
N THR A 339 -11.46 2.84 -4.63
CA THR A 339 -10.53 2.69 -5.75
C THR A 339 -10.10 4.05 -6.26
N THR A 340 -8.80 4.23 -6.42
CA THR A 340 -8.21 5.42 -7.03
C THR A 340 -7.53 4.99 -8.33
N VAL A 341 -8.02 5.49 -9.44
CA VAL A 341 -7.52 5.17 -10.79
C VAL A 341 -6.70 6.34 -11.30
N LEU A 342 -5.44 6.08 -11.65
CA LEU A 342 -4.55 7.06 -12.28
C LEU A 342 -4.60 6.93 -13.80
N SER A 343 -4.95 8.02 -14.48
CA SER A 343 -5.19 8.07 -15.92
C SER A 343 -3.97 8.60 -16.67
N ARG A 344 -3.52 7.87 -17.70
CA ARG A 344 -2.49 8.35 -18.62
C ARG A 344 -2.93 9.57 -19.43
N ASN A 345 -4.22 9.65 -19.74
CA ASN A 345 -4.76 10.77 -20.49
C ASN A 345 -4.67 12.08 -19.71
N LEU A 346 -4.95 12.05 -18.39
CA LEU A 346 -4.79 13.21 -17.52
C LEU A 346 -3.31 13.57 -17.33
N ALA A 347 -2.45 12.58 -17.14
CA ALA A 347 -1.00 12.80 -17.08
C ALA A 347 -0.45 13.43 -18.36
N ALA A 348 -0.90 13.00 -19.54
CA ALA A 348 -0.53 13.59 -20.82
C ALA A 348 -1.01 15.04 -21.00
N LYS A 349 -2.13 15.42 -20.36
CA LYS A 349 -2.62 16.81 -20.29
C LYS A 349 -1.86 17.65 -19.25
N GLY A 350 -0.93 17.06 -18.48
CA GLY A 350 -0.21 17.73 -17.40
C GLY A 350 -1.03 17.93 -16.13
N ILE A 351 -2.17 17.26 -15.97
CA ILE A 351 -3.03 17.36 -14.79
C ILE A 351 -2.51 16.38 -13.72
N TYR A 352 -2.00 16.92 -12.64
CA TYR A 352 -1.49 16.16 -11.50
C TYR A 352 -2.13 16.62 -10.18
N PRO A 353 -2.51 15.65 -9.28
CA PRO A 353 -2.45 14.21 -9.47
C PRO A 353 -3.36 13.75 -10.62
N ALA A 354 -2.89 12.76 -11.38
CA ALA A 354 -3.60 12.27 -12.56
C ALA A 354 -4.74 11.28 -12.19
N VAL A 355 -5.46 11.56 -11.10
CA VAL A 355 -6.59 10.75 -10.62
C VAL A 355 -7.79 10.95 -11.53
N ASP A 356 -8.30 9.85 -12.10
CA ASP A 356 -9.50 9.88 -12.91
C ASP A 356 -10.75 10.04 -12.02
N PRO A 357 -11.48 11.15 -12.14
CA PRO A 357 -12.63 11.44 -11.29
C PRO A 357 -13.85 10.57 -11.57
N LEU A 358 -13.93 9.99 -12.77
CA LEU A 358 -15.07 9.15 -13.20
C LEU A 358 -14.85 7.67 -12.90
N ASP A 359 -13.62 7.19 -13.09
CA ASP A 359 -13.28 5.79 -12.88
C ASP A 359 -12.93 5.50 -11.40
N SER A 360 -12.65 6.53 -10.60
CA SER A 360 -12.40 6.40 -9.16
C SER A 360 -13.71 6.34 -8.37
N SER A 361 -13.75 5.50 -7.35
CA SER A 361 -14.96 5.29 -6.55
C SER A 361 -14.65 5.09 -5.06
N SER A 362 -15.65 5.34 -4.22
CA SER A 362 -15.58 5.08 -2.79
C SER A 362 -16.94 4.67 -2.23
N THR A 363 -16.94 3.68 -1.34
CA THR A 363 -18.14 3.28 -0.58
C THR A 363 -18.58 4.35 0.41
N MET A 364 -17.67 5.28 0.78
CA MET A 364 -17.96 6.41 1.65
C MET A 364 -18.80 7.50 0.97
N LEU A 365 -18.87 7.53 -0.37
CA LEU A 365 -19.60 8.55 -1.13
C LEU A 365 -21.12 8.30 -1.06
N GLN A 366 -21.69 8.52 0.12
CA GLN A 366 -23.08 8.34 0.43
C GLN A 366 -23.59 9.53 1.26
N PRO A 367 -24.83 10.05 1.00
CA PRO A 367 -25.32 11.26 1.65
C PRO A 367 -25.46 11.14 3.17
N TRP A 368 -25.76 9.94 3.69
CA TRP A 368 -25.87 9.73 5.14
C TRP A 368 -24.51 9.61 5.86
N ILE A 369 -23.39 9.43 5.14
CA ILE A 369 -22.03 9.40 5.70
C ILE A 369 -21.40 10.77 5.62
N LEU A 370 -21.44 11.39 4.44
CA LEU A 370 -20.73 12.63 4.12
C LEU A 370 -21.53 13.89 4.38
N GLY A 371 -22.87 13.79 4.48
CA GLY A 371 -23.78 14.91 4.41
C GLY A 371 -24.12 15.32 2.97
N ASN A 372 -25.22 16.05 2.83
CA ASN A 372 -25.76 16.39 1.50
C ASN A 372 -24.82 17.34 0.73
N GLU A 373 -24.23 18.32 1.39
CA GLU A 373 -23.38 19.32 0.74
C GLU A 373 -22.18 18.69 0.01
N HIS A 374 -21.45 17.81 0.67
CA HIS A 374 -20.34 17.10 0.05
C HIS A 374 -20.82 16.17 -1.07
N TYR A 375 -21.88 15.40 -0.81
CA TYR A 375 -22.42 14.46 -1.79
C TYR A 375 -22.91 15.17 -3.06
N ASP A 376 -23.65 16.26 -2.91
CA ASP A 376 -24.19 17.03 -4.04
C ASP A 376 -23.08 17.69 -4.86
N ALA A 377 -22.05 18.23 -4.20
CA ALA A 377 -20.87 18.78 -4.86
C ALA A 377 -20.13 17.71 -5.68
N ALA A 378 -19.89 16.53 -5.09
CA ALA A 378 -19.24 15.42 -5.78
C ALA A 378 -20.04 14.91 -6.98
N GLN A 379 -21.35 14.74 -6.83
CA GLN A 379 -22.23 14.33 -7.92
C GLN A 379 -22.33 15.39 -9.02
N GLY A 380 -22.38 16.68 -8.64
CA GLY A 380 -22.36 17.79 -9.59
C GLY A 380 -21.10 17.78 -10.46
N VAL A 381 -19.92 17.60 -9.84
CA VAL A 381 -18.65 17.50 -10.56
C VAL A 381 -18.63 16.28 -11.47
N LYS A 382 -19.00 15.09 -10.98
CA LYS A 382 -19.04 13.86 -11.79
C LYS A 382 -19.98 13.98 -12.98
N LYS A 383 -21.19 14.51 -12.77
CA LYS A 383 -22.19 14.72 -13.84
C LYS A 383 -21.67 15.68 -14.92
N MET A 384 -21.04 16.78 -14.50
CA MET A 384 -20.48 17.77 -15.42
C MET A 384 -19.32 17.17 -16.25
N LEU A 385 -18.40 16.47 -15.62
CA LEU A 385 -17.27 15.82 -16.30
C LEU A 385 -17.73 14.68 -17.21
N GLN A 386 -18.75 13.92 -16.82
CA GLN A 386 -19.33 12.86 -17.66
C GLN A 386 -19.95 13.47 -18.93
N ARG A 387 -20.74 14.53 -18.78
CA ARG A 387 -21.32 15.23 -19.93
C ARG A 387 -20.23 15.82 -20.84
N TYR A 388 -19.18 16.38 -20.25
CA TYR A 388 -18.04 16.90 -21.00
C TYR A 388 -17.34 15.79 -21.80
N LYS A 389 -17.16 14.61 -21.20
CA LYS A 389 -16.58 13.44 -21.89
C LYS A 389 -17.41 13.02 -23.09
N GLU A 390 -18.74 13.01 -22.97
CA GLU A 390 -19.65 12.72 -24.09
C GLU A 390 -19.58 13.75 -25.23
N LEU A 391 -19.38 15.03 -24.87
CA LEU A 391 -19.26 16.11 -25.85
C LEU A 391 -17.89 16.17 -26.53
N GLN A 392 -16.85 15.55 -25.97
CA GLN A 392 -15.49 15.61 -26.55
C GLN A 392 -15.43 15.05 -27.97
N ASP A 393 -16.14 13.95 -28.27
CA ASP A 393 -16.17 13.35 -29.60
C ASP A 393 -16.87 14.30 -30.60
N ILE A 394 -17.92 14.96 -30.17
CA ILE A 394 -18.65 15.95 -30.98
C ILE A 394 -17.76 17.16 -31.24
N ILE A 395 -17.07 17.67 -30.22
CA ILE A 395 -16.14 18.80 -30.34
C ILE A 395 -14.99 18.47 -31.31
N ALA A 396 -14.46 17.25 -31.23
CA ALA A 396 -13.35 16.83 -32.10
C ALA A 396 -13.73 16.77 -33.57
N ILE A 397 -14.99 16.44 -33.90
CA ILE A 397 -15.47 16.28 -35.27
C ILE A 397 -16.04 17.57 -35.83
N LEU A 398 -16.88 18.27 -35.04
CA LEU A 398 -17.69 19.42 -35.53
C LEU A 398 -17.18 20.76 -35.03
N GLY A 399 -16.36 20.80 -33.99
CA GLY A 399 -15.89 22.00 -33.31
C GLY A 399 -16.83 22.50 -32.22
N LEU A 400 -16.37 23.50 -31.47
CA LEU A 400 -17.12 24.08 -30.34
C LEU A 400 -18.34 24.94 -30.81
N ASP A 401 -18.28 25.45 -32.02
CA ASP A 401 -19.29 26.37 -32.55
C ASP A 401 -20.63 25.70 -32.86
N GLU A 402 -20.61 24.38 -33.07
CA GLU A 402 -21.81 23.59 -33.32
C GLU A 402 -22.55 23.16 -32.04
N LEU A 403 -21.97 23.42 -30.86
CA LEU A 403 -22.64 23.14 -29.59
C LEU A 403 -23.72 24.19 -29.28
N SER A 404 -24.76 23.75 -28.55
CA SER A 404 -25.73 24.69 -27.96
C SER A 404 -25.05 25.66 -26.99
N GLU A 405 -25.64 26.80 -26.70
CA GLU A 405 -25.09 27.74 -25.71
C GLU A 405 -24.94 27.12 -24.33
N GLU A 406 -25.89 26.25 -23.96
CA GLU A 406 -25.89 25.54 -22.69
C GLU A 406 -24.71 24.54 -22.63
N ASP A 407 -24.47 23.77 -23.70
CA ASP A 407 -23.35 22.83 -23.79
C ASP A 407 -21.99 23.55 -23.83
N ARG A 408 -21.92 24.71 -24.50
CA ARG A 408 -20.69 25.55 -24.49
C ARG A 408 -20.34 26.05 -23.11
N LEU A 409 -21.33 26.54 -22.36
CA LEU A 409 -21.15 26.99 -20.98
C LEU A 409 -20.70 25.80 -20.08
N LEU A 410 -21.35 24.63 -20.24
CA LEU A 410 -20.99 23.41 -19.51
C LEU A 410 -19.54 23.01 -19.81
N VAL A 411 -19.12 23.00 -21.07
CA VAL A 411 -17.74 22.69 -21.46
C VAL A 411 -16.75 23.68 -20.86
N ALA A 412 -17.06 24.96 -20.84
CA ALA A 412 -16.20 25.99 -20.24
C ALA A 412 -16.01 25.74 -18.72
N ARG A 413 -17.11 25.48 -18.00
CA ARG A 413 -17.03 25.10 -16.56
C ARG A 413 -16.35 23.78 -16.31
N ALA A 414 -16.62 22.76 -17.14
CA ALA A 414 -15.98 21.45 -17.02
C ALA A 414 -14.46 21.52 -17.18
N ARG A 415 -13.96 22.35 -18.08
CA ARG A 415 -12.51 22.60 -18.23
C ARG A 415 -11.92 23.27 -17.00
N LYS A 416 -12.63 24.22 -16.38
CA LYS A 416 -12.21 24.84 -15.11
C LYS A 416 -12.18 23.81 -13.99
N VAL A 417 -13.19 22.95 -13.89
CA VAL A 417 -13.24 21.85 -12.93
C VAL A 417 -12.06 20.88 -13.15
N GLU A 418 -11.81 20.44 -14.40
CA GLU A 418 -10.69 19.53 -14.71
C GLU A 418 -9.35 20.13 -14.27
N ARG A 419 -9.12 21.43 -14.54
CA ARG A 419 -7.90 22.12 -14.10
C ARG A 419 -7.84 22.33 -12.60
N PHE A 420 -8.96 22.63 -11.94
CA PHE A 420 -9.02 22.83 -10.50
C PHE A 420 -8.83 21.52 -9.72
N LEU A 421 -9.05 20.36 -10.33
CA LEU A 421 -8.67 19.06 -9.75
C LEU A 421 -7.15 18.90 -9.60
N SER A 422 -6.34 19.64 -10.37
CA SER A 422 -4.90 19.67 -10.22
C SER A 422 -4.48 20.40 -8.93
N GLN A 423 -3.40 19.93 -8.31
CA GLN A 423 -2.90 20.46 -7.05
C GLN A 423 -1.38 20.31 -6.98
N PRO A 424 -0.64 21.36 -6.57
CA PRO A 424 0.79 21.23 -6.33
C PRO A 424 1.07 20.43 -5.05
N PHE A 425 1.99 19.48 -5.12
CA PHE A 425 2.38 18.61 -4.03
C PHE A 425 3.66 19.11 -3.34
N PHE A 426 3.75 18.94 -2.03
CA PHE A 426 4.94 19.27 -1.25
C PHE A 426 6.17 18.48 -1.71
N VAL A 427 5.99 17.19 -1.95
CA VAL A 427 7.08 16.30 -2.40
C VAL A 427 7.53 16.60 -3.82
N ALA A 428 6.75 17.33 -4.60
CA ALA A 428 7.07 17.71 -5.97
C ALA A 428 7.62 19.13 -6.11
N GLU A 429 7.76 19.90 -5.03
CA GLU A 429 8.27 21.27 -5.06
C GLU A 429 9.61 21.40 -5.77
N VAL A 430 10.53 20.45 -5.51
CA VAL A 430 11.87 20.43 -6.10
C VAL A 430 11.84 20.31 -7.63
N PHE A 431 10.83 19.62 -8.17
CA PHE A 431 10.69 19.39 -9.61
C PHE A 431 9.84 20.44 -10.32
N THR A 432 8.79 20.94 -9.63
CA THR A 432 7.83 21.86 -10.22
C THR A 432 8.15 23.33 -9.99
N GLY A 433 8.95 23.63 -8.96
CA GLY A 433 9.23 24.99 -8.51
C GLY A 433 8.00 25.71 -7.91
N SER A 434 6.88 24.98 -7.70
CA SER A 434 5.68 25.50 -7.09
C SER A 434 5.53 24.98 -5.66
N PRO A 435 5.24 25.84 -4.66
CA PRO A 435 5.05 25.40 -3.29
C PRO A 435 3.84 24.45 -3.17
N GLY A 436 4.02 23.36 -2.44
CA GLY A 436 2.95 22.38 -2.20
C GLY A 436 1.81 22.98 -1.38
N LYS A 437 0.63 22.42 -1.56
CA LYS A 437 -0.61 22.87 -0.90
C LYS A 437 -1.35 21.69 -0.30
N TYR A 438 -1.74 21.85 0.97
CA TYR A 438 -2.72 21.01 1.63
C TYR A 438 -4.07 21.71 1.56
N VAL A 439 -5.09 21.04 1.04
CA VAL A 439 -6.44 21.62 0.91
C VAL A 439 -7.39 20.81 1.80
N THR A 440 -8.07 21.50 2.69
CA THR A 440 -9.08 20.87 3.55
C THR A 440 -10.32 20.49 2.74
N LEU A 441 -11.06 19.49 3.23
CA LEU A 441 -12.29 19.05 2.58
C LEU A 441 -13.31 20.19 2.44
N ALA A 442 -13.45 21.05 3.46
CA ALA A 442 -14.36 22.18 3.43
C ALA A 442 -13.99 23.21 2.33
N GLU A 443 -12.71 23.53 2.16
CA GLU A 443 -12.22 24.41 1.10
C GLU A 443 -12.46 23.80 -0.28
N ALA A 444 -12.26 22.48 -0.42
CA ALA A 444 -12.52 21.78 -1.68
C ALA A 444 -14.02 21.84 -2.04
N ILE A 445 -14.92 21.50 -1.13
CA ILE A 445 -16.36 21.55 -1.34
C ILE A 445 -16.81 22.95 -1.74
N SER A 446 -16.39 23.97 -0.99
CA SER A 446 -16.73 25.37 -1.27
C SER A 446 -16.25 25.78 -2.66
N GLY A 447 -14.99 25.50 -2.99
CA GLY A 447 -14.40 25.87 -4.28
C GLY A 447 -15.11 25.24 -5.48
N PHE A 448 -15.40 23.94 -5.40
CA PHE A 448 -16.13 23.26 -6.48
C PHE A 448 -17.56 23.73 -6.61
N ASN A 449 -18.26 24.02 -5.51
CA ASN A 449 -19.62 24.58 -5.55
C ASN A 449 -19.65 25.95 -6.24
N MET A 450 -18.69 26.84 -5.98
CA MET A 450 -18.60 28.14 -6.68
C MET A 450 -18.41 27.97 -8.19
N ILE A 451 -17.62 26.98 -8.64
CA ILE A 451 -17.46 26.71 -10.07
C ILE A 451 -18.74 26.12 -10.66
N LEU A 452 -19.40 25.19 -9.98
CA LEU A 452 -20.65 24.57 -10.43
C LEU A 452 -21.79 25.59 -10.56
N ASN A 453 -21.88 26.53 -9.60
CA ASN A 453 -22.90 27.60 -9.58
C ASN A 453 -22.64 28.70 -10.61
N GLY A 454 -21.43 28.73 -11.20
CA GLY A 454 -21.07 29.73 -12.21
C GLY A 454 -20.61 31.07 -11.67
N GLU A 455 -20.30 31.16 -10.38
CA GLU A 455 -19.81 32.39 -9.75
C GLU A 455 -18.45 32.87 -10.30
N LEU A 456 -17.73 31.96 -10.95
CA LEU A 456 -16.38 32.16 -11.47
C LEU A 456 -16.30 32.03 -13.01
N ASP A 457 -17.44 32.21 -13.70
CA ASP A 457 -17.48 32.05 -15.16
C ASP A 457 -16.62 33.09 -15.91
N ASP A 458 -16.44 34.26 -15.33
CA ASP A 458 -15.65 35.36 -15.91
C ASP A 458 -14.13 35.16 -15.79
N LEU A 459 -13.68 34.24 -14.94
CA LEU A 459 -12.23 33.99 -14.70
C LEU A 459 -11.60 33.12 -15.80
N PRO A 460 -10.35 33.42 -16.20
CA PRO A 460 -9.66 32.63 -17.22
C PRO A 460 -9.36 31.20 -16.73
N GLU A 461 -9.49 30.21 -17.60
CA GLU A 461 -9.28 28.81 -17.33
C GLU A 461 -7.90 28.51 -16.73
N GLN A 462 -6.85 29.27 -17.13
CA GLN A 462 -5.48 29.11 -16.65
C GLN A 462 -5.32 29.41 -15.15
N ALA A 463 -6.19 30.20 -14.56
CA ALA A 463 -6.15 30.52 -13.14
C ALA A 463 -6.42 29.31 -12.26
N PHE A 464 -7.18 28.34 -12.75
CA PHE A 464 -7.56 27.12 -12.01
C PHE A 464 -6.50 26.02 -11.99
N TYR A 465 -5.42 26.18 -12.76
CA TYR A 465 -4.41 25.14 -12.91
C TYR A 465 -3.34 25.21 -11.80
N LEU A 466 -3.05 24.07 -11.17
CA LEU A 466 -2.06 23.90 -10.09
C LEU A 466 -2.18 24.97 -8.99
N VAL A 467 -3.33 25.00 -8.34
CA VAL A 467 -3.66 25.85 -7.20
C VAL A 467 -4.18 25.02 -6.03
N GLY A 468 -4.12 25.56 -4.83
CA GLY A 468 -4.70 24.96 -3.64
C GLY A 468 -6.21 25.20 -3.57
N ASN A 469 -6.63 26.21 -2.84
CA ASN A 469 -8.04 26.58 -2.66
C ASN A 469 -8.52 27.59 -3.71
N ILE A 470 -9.80 27.96 -3.60
CA ILE A 470 -10.44 28.86 -4.57
C ILE A 470 -9.94 30.30 -4.47
N ASP A 471 -9.50 30.75 -3.31
CA ASP A 471 -8.96 32.10 -3.11
C ASP A 471 -7.69 32.31 -3.95
N GLU A 472 -6.85 31.28 -4.04
CA GLU A 472 -5.66 31.31 -4.90
C GLU A 472 -6.00 31.41 -6.39
N VAL A 473 -7.15 30.86 -6.82
CA VAL A 473 -7.64 31.04 -8.19
C VAL A 473 -7.93 32.53 -8.47
N VAL A 474 -8.62 33.21 -7.55
CA VAL A 474 -8.95 34.63 -7.67
C VAL A 474 -7.69 35.48 -7.70
N GLU A 475 -6.75 35.22 -6.79
CA GLU A 475 -5.44 35.89 -6.76
C GLU A 475 -4.63 35.69 -8.05
N LYS A 476 -4.64 34.48 -8.57
CA LYS A 476 -3.93 34.13 -9.80
C LYS A 476 -4.58 34.74 -11.02
N ALA A 477 -5.92 34.76 -11.07
CA ALA A 477 -6.66 35.43 -12.14
C ALA A 477 -6.39 36.95 -12.20
N ALA A 478 -6.19 37.60 -11.05
CA ALA A 478 -5.83 39.02 -10.98
C ALA A 478 -4.40 39.32 -11.49
N LYS A 479 -3.55 38.31 -11.64
CA LYS A 479 -2.15 38.43 -12.14
C LYS A 479 -2.02 38.03 -13.61
N LEU A 480 -3.02 37.40 -14.20
CA LEU A 480 -3.08 36.99 -15.62
C LEU A 480 -3.67 38.06 -16.48
#